data_3e2b23a53c5f17ef2de55ed43de7a8ab
#
_entry.id   3e2b23a53c5f17ef2de55ed43de7a8ab
#
_cell.length_a   1.000
_cell.length_b   1.000
_cell.length_c   1.000
_cell.angle_alpha   90.00
_cell.angle_beta   90.00
_cell.angle_gamma   90.00
#
_symmetry.space_group_name_H-M   'P 1'
#
loop_
_entity.id
_entity.type
_entity.pdbx_description
1 polymer ?
#
loop_
_entity_poly.entity_id
_entity_poly.type
_entity_poly.pdbx_seq_one_letter_code
_entity_poly.pdbx_strand_id
1 'polypeptide(L)'
;MKTNYKLPKDLNESLKNMEEAIIPSLLDSNRQFTIELNFEGLKFNKIGITIYKILARNNNVFITFADQGAVALAQRDYPDIKDKIFTFKSFNESKNIKNNDSVMLSMLAQPFDFDSFEPMCENYQGIHYSLNPKFEDLNIGIGSVIRERRKNFVQKWKNIYFLQPINKGALMHIYPNNWLLFKEENKKYIFKKEFESKPDNETVFVNL
;
A
#
# COMPACT_ATOMS: atom_id res chain seq x y z
N MET A 1 -30.47 -4.06 3.20
CA MET A 1 -30.21 -2.94 2.26
C MET A 1 -29.21 -3.42 1.21
N LYS A 2 -29.49 -3.27 -0.09
CA LYS A 2 -28.48 -3.57 -1.12
C LYS A 2 -27.42 -2.48 -1.06
N THR A 3 -26.24 -2.80 -0.60
CA THR A 3 -25.09 -1.90 -0.61
C THR A 3 -24.78 -1.59 -2.08
N ASN A 4 -24.90 -0.33 -2.46
CA ASN A 4 -24.68 0.09 -3.85
C ASN A 4 -23.18 0.33 -4.07
N TYR A 5 -22.44 -0.75 -4.25
CA TYR A 5 -20.99 -0.68 -4.51
C TYR A 5 -20.70 0.06 -5.82
N LYS A 6 -19.78 1.02 -5.77
CA LYS A 6 -19.32 1.80 -6.94
C LYS A 6 -17.81 1.95 -6.92
N LEU A 7 -17.23 1.93 -8.11
CA LEU A 7 -15.83 2.34 -8.27
C LEU A 7 -15.68 3.85 -8.10
N PRO A 8 -14.55 4.33 -7.59
CA PRO A 8 -14.24 5.75 -7.56
C PRO A 8 -14.18 6.31 -8.99
N LYS A 9 -14.73 7.50 -9.20
CA LYS A 9 -14.82 8.14 -10.51
C LYS A 9 -13.48 8.73 -10.95
N ASP A 10 -12.66 9.13 -9.99
CA ASP A 10 -11.38 9.78 -10.21
C ASP A 10 -10.42 9.53 -9.04
N LEU A 11 -9.20 10.07 -9.14
CA LEU A 11 -8.19 9.95 -8.11
C LEU A 11 -8.59 10.61 -6.78
N ASN A 12 -9.38 11.70 -6.80
CA ASN A 12 -9.80 12.37 -5.57
C ASN A 12 -10.78 11.50 -4.78
N GLU A 13 -11.69 10.82 -5.46
CA GLU A 13 -12.60 9.85 -4.83
C GLU A 13 -11.83 8.63 -4.32
N SER A 14 -10.82 8.13 -5.07
CA SER A 14 -9.90 7.10 -4.59
C SER A 14 -9.16 7.51 -3.31
N LEU A 15 -8.68 8.74 -3.22
CA LEU A 15 -7.98 9.25 -2.03
C LEU A 15 -8.91 9.37 -0.83
N LYS A 16 -10.18 9.72 -1.02
CA LYS A 16 -11.20 9.68 0.05
C LYS A 16 -11.45 8.26 0.54
N ASN A 17 -11.59 7.31 -0.37
CA ASN A 17 -11.76 5.90 -0.02
C ASN A 17 -10.53 5.35 0.74
N MET A 18 -9.31 5.81 0.39
CA MET A 18 -8.11 5.47 1.16
C MET A 18 -8.15 6.05 2.57
N GLU A 19 -8.58 7.30 2.74
CA GLU A 19 -8.74 7.91 4.06
C GLU A 19 -9.74 7.11 4.91
N GLU A 20 -10.87 6.69 4.32
CA GLU A 20 -11.87 5.84 4.97
C GLU A 20 -11.31 4.47 5.38
N ALA A 21 -10.34 3.91 4.63
CA ALA A 21 -9.67 2.66 4.96
C ALA A 21 -8.55 2.84 6.02
N ILE A 22 -7.83 3.95 5.98
CA ILE A 22 -6.73 4.26 6.92
C ILE A 22 -7.26 4.45 8.35
N ILE A 23 -8.37 5.16 8.52
CA ILE A 23 -8.89 5.48 9.86
C ILE A 23 -9.13 4.21 10.71
N PRO A 24 -9.89 3.20 10.26
CA PRO A 24 -10.09 1.98 11.04
C PRO A 24 -8.82 1.14 11.16
N SER A 25 -7.88 1.19 10.20
CA SER A 25 -6.64 0.42 10.26
C SER A 25 -5.69 0.90 11.36
N LEU A 26 -5.76 2.16 11.78
CA LEU A 26 -4.99 2.69 12.91
C LEU A 26 -5.36 2.04 14.26
N LEU A 27 -6.56 1.44 14.35
CA LEU A 27 -7.07 0.74 15.54
C LEU A 27 -6.94 -0.78 15.42
N ASP A 28 -6.42 -1.28 14.30
CA ASP A 28 -6.22 -2.72 14.08
C ASP A 28 -5.07 -3.26 14.93
N SER A 29 -5.14 -4.54 15.28
CA SER A 29 -4.04 -5.24 15.96
C SER A 29 -2.84 -5.48 15.04
N ASN A 30 -3.05 -5.52 13.71
CA ASN A 30 -1.95 -5.57 12.75
C ASN A 30 -1.23 -4.21 12.72
N ARG A 31 0.06 -4.25 12.42
CA ARG A 31 0.93 -3.08 12.34
C ARG A 31 1.49 -2.82 10.95
N GLN A 32 1.26 -3.70 9.98
CA GLN A 32 1.81 -3.61 8.63
C GLN A 32 0.69 -3.66 7.58
N PHE A 33 0.58 -2.60 6.79
CA PHE A 33 -0.51 -2.40 5.85
C PHE A 33 -0.02 -2.05 4.44
N THR A 34 -0.71 -2.54 3.40
CA THR A 34 -0.48 -2.12 2.01
C THR A 34 -1.62 -1.26 1.49
N ILE A 35 -1.25 -0.28 0.67
CA ILE A 35 -2.13 0.55 -0.14
C ILE A 35 -1.70 0.39 -1.60
N GLU A 36 -2.57 -0.09 -2.47
CA GLU A 36 -2.22 -0.45 -3.84
C GLU A 36 -3.15 0.21 -4.85
N LEU A 37 -2.55 0.99 -5.74
CA LEU A 37 -3.17 1.62 -6.90
C LEU A 37 -2.45 1.15 -8.16
N ASN A 38 -3.06 0.29 -8.92
CA ASN A 38 -2.44 -0.33 -10.10
C ASN A 38 -2.95 0.30 -11.39
N PHE A 39 -2.66 1.61 -11.58
CA PHE A 39 -2.97 2.37 -12.78
C PHE A 39 -1.70 2.93 -13.39
N GLU A 40 -1.69 3.03 -14.72
CA GLU A 40 -0.61 3.72 -15.44
C GLU A 40 -0.67 5.23 -15.26
N GLY A 41 0.48 5.88 -15.32
CA GLY A 41 0.60 7.35 -15.31
C GLY A 41 0.40 8.03 -13.97
N LEU A 42 0.22 7.29 -12.87
CA LEU A 42 0.08 7.88 -11.53
C LEU A 42 1.40 8.50 -11.04
N LYS A 43 1.30 9.70 -10.47
CA LYS A 43 2.41 10.39 -9.82
C LYS A 43 2.46 10.00 -8.34
N PHE A 44 3.08 8.87 -8.03
CA PHE A 44 3.08 8.28 -6.68
C PHE A 44 3.65 9.21 -5.61
N ASN A 45 4.65 10.05 -5.90
CA ASN A 45 5.16 11.03 -4.93
C ASN A 45 4.04 11.98 -4.45
N LYS A 46 3.17 12.45 -5.34
CA LYS A 46 2.04 13.30 -4.94
C LYS A 46 1.00 12.53 -4.13
N ILE A 47 0.72 11.29 -4.52
CA ILE A 47 -0.20 10.41 -3.80
C ILE A 47 0.34 10.12 -2.40
N GLY A 48 1.62 9.74 -2.29
CA GLY A 48 2.28 9.48 -1.01
C GLY A 48 2.25 10.69 -0.08
N ILE A 49 2.51 11.90 -0.59
CA ILE A 49 2.39 13.12 0.22
C ILE A 49 0.95 13.39 0.66
N THR A 50 -0.04 13.05 -0.15
CA THR A 50 -1.45 13.17 0.27
C THR A 50 -1.76 12.19 1.39
N ILE A 51 -1.31 10.93 1.28
CA ILE A 51 -1.45 9.92 2.35
C ILE A 51 -0.70 10.38 3.60
N TYR A 52 0.54 10.87 3.46
CA TYR A 52 1.30 11.45 4.57
C TYR A 52 0.50 12.51 5.30
N LYS A 53 -0.12 13.47 4.59
CA LYS A 53 -0.93 14.53 5.19
C LYS A 53 -2.16 13.99 5.93
N ILE A 54 -2.78 12.93 5.43
CA ILE A 54 -3.89 12.25 6.12
C ILE A 54 -3.39 11.65 7.44
N LEU A 55 -2.32 10.88 7.39
CA LEU A 55 -1.73 10.23 8.56
C LEU A 55 -1.18 11.24 9.59
N ALA A 56 -0.56 12.32 9.12
CA ALA A 56 0.10 13.34 9.96
C ALA A 56 -0.86 14.25 10.73
N ARG A 57 -2.18 14.17 10.50
CA ARG A 57 -3.17 14.94 11.26
C ARG A 57 -3.10 14.64 12.76
N ASN A 58 -2.86 13.39 13.13
CA ASN A 58 -2.89 12.94 14.52
C ASN A 58 -1.67 12.06 14.90
N ASN A 59 -0.69 11.90 14.00
CA ASN A 59 0.45 11.01 14.23
C ASN A 59 1.76 11.70 13.87
N ASN A 60 2.85 11.25 14.47
CA ASN A 60 4.20 11.54 14.02
C ASN A 60 4.54 10.60 12.86
N VAL A 61 4.64 11.13 11.62
CA VAL A 61 4.77 10.31 10.41
C VAL A 61 6.14 10.48 9.78
N PHE A 62 6.75 9.39 9.33
CA PHE A 62 7.97 9.33 8.53
C PHE A 62 7.67 8.79 7.13
N ILE A 63 8.39 9.28 6.13
CA ILE A 63 8.32 8.74 4.76
C ILE A 63 9.66 8.10 4.42
N THR A 64 9.62 6.91 3.81
CA THR A 64 10.83 6.20 3.43
C THR A 64 10.80 5.80 1.97
N PHE A 65 11.97 5.89 1.30
CA PHE A 65 12.19 5.53 -0.10
C PHE A 65 13.34 4.52 -0.21
N ALA A 66 13.42 3.84 -1.34
CA ALA A 66 14.49 2.87 -1.59
C ALA A 66 15.86 3.54 -1.73
N ASP A 67 15.92 4.68 -2.43
CA ASP A 67 17.18 5.31 -2.84
C ASP A 67 17.30 6.79 -2.45
N GLN A 68 18.55 7.25 -2.41
CA GLN A 68 18.89 8.62 -2.02
C GLN A 68 18.43 9.68 -3.04
N GLY A 69 18.28 9.32 -4.32
CA GLY A 69 17.80 10.23 -5.36
C GLY A 69 16.34 10.58 -5.13
N ALA A 70 15.49 9.56 -4.82
CA ALA A 70 14.10 9.76 -4.47
C ALA A 70 13.95 10.60 -3.18
N VAL A 71 14.79 10.36 -2.16
CA VAL A 71 14.83 11.16 -0.94
C VAL A 71 15.18 12.62 -1.25
N ALA A 72 16.25 12.89 -2.00
CA ALA A 72 16.68 14.25 -2.33
C ALA A 72 15.62 15.00 -3.12
N LEU A 73 14.95 14.32 -4.06
CA LEU A 73 13.85 14.90 -4.83
C LEU A 73 12.66 15.25 -3.92
N ALA A 74 12.27 14.33 -3.04
CA ALA A 74 11.17 14.56 -2.11
C ALA A 74 11.49 15.69 -1.11
N GLN A 75 12.70 15.73 -0.57
CA GLN A 75 13.15 16.81 0.35
C GLN A 75 13.19 18.18 -0.34
N ARG A 76 13.58 18.23 -1.62
CA ARG A 76 13.55 19.46 -2.43
C ARG A 76 12.12 19.95 -2.65
N ASP A 77 11.22 19.03 -3.01
CA ASP A 77 9.84 19.37 -3.35
C ASP A 77 8.96 19.63 -2.10
N TYR A 78 9.37 19.10 -0.93
CA TYR A 78 8.67 19.22 0.35
C TYR A 78 9.60 19.58 1.51
N PRO A 79 10.20 20.79 1.50
CA PRO A 79 11.21 21.22 2.47
C PRO A 79 10.70 21.25 3.91
N ASP A 80 9.39 21.51 4.12
CA ASP A 80 8.78 21.58 5.45
C ASP A 80 8.80 20.23 6.21
N ILE A 81 8.94 19.14 5.51
CA ILE A 81 8.99 17.78 6.07
C ILE A 81 10.30 17.04 5.79
N LYS A 82 11.34 17.76 5.34
CA LYS A 82 12.62 17.15 4.95
C LYS A 82 13.22 16.22 6.01
N ASP A 83 13.07 16.58 7.30
CA ASP A 83 13.58 15.81 8.44
C ASP A 83 12.75 14.56 8.76
N LYS A 84 11.65 14.34 8.05
CA LYS A 84 10.78 13.16 8.11
C LYS A 84 10.99 12.20 6.92
N ILE A 85 11.88 12.53 5.99
CA ILE A 85 12.10 11.79 4.74
C ILE A 85 13.45 11.09 4.80
N PHE A 86 13.46 9.76 4.63
CA PHE A 86 14.62 8.88 4.79
C PHE A 86 14.72 7.87 3.64
N THR A 87 15.90 7.26 3.47
CA THR A 87 15.98 5.97 2.77
C THR A 87 15.59 4.83 3.71
N PHE A 88 15.24 3.64 3.17
CA PHE A 88 15.01 2.44 4.00
C PHE A 88 16.18 2.17 4.93
N LYS A 89 17.41 2.26 4.40
CA LYS A 89 18.64 2.04 5.18
C LYS A 89 18.83 3.09 6.26
N SER A 90 18.77 4.39 5.92
CA SER A 90 19.01 5.46 6.89
C SER A 90 17.95 5.53 7.98
N PHE A 91 16.69 5.15 7.67
CA PHE A 91 15.64 5.05 8.67
C PHE A 91 15.90 3.88 9.63
N ASN A 92 16.31 2.72 9.12
CA ASN A 92 16.65 1.54 9.92
C ASN A 92 17.82 1.82 10.89
N GLU A 93 18.77 2.66 10.49
CA GLU A 93 19.92 3.07 11.31
C GLU A 93 19.58 4.22 12.28
N SER A 94 18.41 4.83 12.14
CA SER A 94 18.00 5.98 12.96
C SER A 94 17.38 5.55 14.29
N LYS A 95 17.41 6.45 15.29
CA LYS A 95 16.69 6.23 16.55
C LYS A 95 15.17 6.15 16.39
N ASN A 96 14.63 6.65 15.30
CA ASN A 96 13.18 6.64 15.00
C ASN A 96 12.65 5.23 14.75
N ILE A 97 13.50 4.26 14.42
CA ILE A 97 13.12 2.86 14.17
C ILE A 97 12.41 2.21 15.37
N LYS A 98 12.73 2.65 16.58
CA LYS A 98 12.17 2.13 17.84
C LYS A 98 10.97 2.94 18.37
N ASN A 99 10.49 3.90 17.59
CA ASN A 99 9.37 4.73 18.00
C ASN A 99 8.04 4.04 17.70
N ASN A 100 7.42 3.44 18.72
CA ASN A 100 6.16 2.70 18.64
C ASN A 100 4.92 3.61 18.49
N ASP A 101 5.04 4.90 18.82
CA ASP A 101 3.96 5.88 18.74
C ASP A 101 4.00 6.69 17.42
N SER A 102 4.75 6.19 16.44
CA SER A 102 4.87 6.81 15.13
C SER A 102 4.29 5.94 14.01
N VAL A 103 4.10 6.57 12.87
CA VAL A 103 3.65 5.92 11.63
C VAL A 103 4.74 6.05 10.57
N MET A 104 5.04 5.00 9.85
CA MET A 104 5.92 5.01 8.68
C MET A 104 5.13 4.78 7.41
N LEU A 105 5.40 5.59 6.39
CA LEU A 105 4.90 5.39 5.03
C LEU A 105 6.08 5.07 4.11
N SER A 106 6.21 3.83 3.66
CA SER A 106 7.21 3.45 2.67
C SER A 106 6.65 3.54 1.25
N MET A 107 7.52 3.97 0.34
CA MET A 107 7.15 4.27 -1.04
C MET A 107 7.74 3.26 -2.00
N LEU A 108 6.88 2.58 -2.77
CA LEU A 108 7.22 1.82 -3.97
C LEU A 108 8.33 0.77 -3.81
N ALA A 109 8.39 0.08 -2.65
CA ALA A 109 9.38 -0.97 -2.42
C ALA A 109 9.34 -2.03 -3.54
N GLN A 110 10.50 -2.32 -4.13
CA GLN A 110 10.67 -3.27 -5.21
C GLN A 110 11.32 -4.58 -4.72
N PRO A 111 11.25 -5.69 -5.48
CA PRO A 111 11.88 -6.95 -5.10
C PRO A 111 13.38 -6.87 -4.86
N PHE A 112 14.08 -5.98 -5.56
CA PHE A 112 15.53 -5.76 -5.41
C PHE A 112 15.89 -4.89 -4.19
N ASP A 113 14.93 -4.20 -3.57
CA ASP A 113 15.11 -3.43 -2.35
C ASP A 113 14.99 -4.29 -1.08
N PHE A 114 14.63 -5.57 -1.22
CA PHE A 114 14.22 -6.45 -0.13
C PHE A 114 15.24 -6.51 1.01
N ASP A 115 16.53 -6.54 0.68
CA ASP A 115 17.61 -6.64 1.67
C ASP A 115 17.75 -5.39 2.57
N SER A 116 17.26 -4.24 2.12
CA SER A 116 17.20 -3.01 2.93
C SER A 116 15.81 -2.77 3.52
N PHE A 117 14.77 -3.22 2.84
CA PHE A 117 13.36 -3.01 3.22
C PHE A 117 12.93 -3.93 4.37
N GLU A 118 13.21 -5.23 4.27
CA GLU A 118 12.79 -6.20 5.29
C GLU A 118 13.37 -5.90 6.68
N PRO A 119 14.71 -5.65 6.86
CA PRO A 119 15.25 -5.31 8.18
C PRO A 119 14.62 -4.04 8.77
N MET A 120 14.35 -3.03 7.93
CA MET A 120 13.64 -1.82 8.38
C MET A 120 12.23 -2.17 8.89
N CYS A 121 11.49 -3.00 8.17
CA CYS A 121 10.14 -3.41 8.57
C CYS A 121 10.12 -4.26 9.85
N GLU A 122 11.11 -5.14 10.03
CA GLU A 122 11.21 -6.01 11.20
C GLU A 122 11.67 -5.26 12.46
N ASN A 123 12.52 -4.27 12.32
CA ASN A 123 13.03 -3.46 13.41
C ASN A 123 12.07 -2.35 13.84
N TYR A 124 11.17 -1.92 12.94
CA TYR A 124 10.24 -0.84 13.24
C TYR A 124 9.10 -1.31 14.15
N GLN A 125 8.84 -0.54 15.20
CA GLN A 125 7.85 -0.90 16.22
C GLN A 125 6.51 -0.17 16.07
N GLY A 126 6.44 0.88 15.25
CA GLY A 126 5.22 1.64 14.98
C GLY A 126 4.32 1.02 13.92
N ILE A 127 3.35 1.78 13.44
CA ILE A 127 2.45 1.37 12.36
C ILE A 127 3.11 1.67 11.02
N HIS A 128 3.10 0.70 10.12
CA HIS A 128 3.76 0.81 8.82
C HIS A 128 2.77 0.65 7.67
N TYR A 129 2.68 1.67 6.83
CA TYR A 129 1.97 1.64 5.56
C TYR A 129 2.96 1.55 4.40
N SER A 130 2.73 0.66 3.45
CA SER A 130 3.51 0.59 2.21
C SER A 130 2.63 0.92 1.01
N LEU A 131 3.02 1.97 0.28
CA LEU A 131 2.32 2.40 -0.95
C LEU A 131 2.91 1.68 -2.15
N ASN A 132 2.07 0.93 -2.85
CA ASN A 132 2.40 0.16 -4.06
C ASN A 132 3.69 -0.68 -3.95
N PRO A 133 3.85 -1.50 -2.90
CA PRO A 133 4.96 -2.43 -2.87
C PRO A 133 4.76 -3.52 -3.94
N LYS A 134 5.84 -4.01 -4.53
CA LYS A 134 5.81 -5.12 -5.49
C LYS A 134 6.09 -6.46 -4.80
N PHE A 135 5.25 -6.83 -3.84
CA PHE A 135 5.43 -8.06 -3.06
C PHE A 135 5.11 -9.34 -3.85
N GLU A 136 4.23 -9.28 -4.83
CA GLU A 136 3.87 -10.43 -5.67
C GLU A 136 5.08 -10.95 -6.45
N ASP A 137 5.99 -10.07 -6.86
CA ASP A 137 7.20 -10.40 -7.59
C ASP A 137 8.31 -10.98 -6.68
N LEU A 138 8.14 -10.96 -5.37
CA LEU A 138 9.11 -11.55 -4.41
C LEU A 138 9.21 -13.08 -4.52
N ASN A 139 8.25 -13.74 -5.12
CA ASN A 139 8.21 -15.20 -5.25
C ASN A 139 9.00 -15.73 -6.46
N ILE A 140 9.59 -14.86 -7.29
CA ILE A 140 10.28 -15.23 -8.53
C ILE A 140 11.76 -15.52 -8.24
N GLY A 141 12.21 -16.74 -8.53
CA GLY A 141 13.54 -17.01 -9.04
C GLY A 141 14.67 -17.35 -8.08
N ILE A 142 14.47 -17.69 -6.78
CA ILE A 142 15.62 -18.02 -5.91
C ILE A 142 15.23 -19.15 -4.94
N GLY A 143 16.20 -20.00 -4.54
CA GLY A 143 16.04 -21.24 -3.77
C GLY A 143 14.93 -21.27 -2.70
N SER A 144 14.53 -22.46 -2.30
CA SER A 144 13.34 -22.69 -1.44
C SER A 144 13.34 -21.87 -0.14
N VAL A 145 14.50 -21.71 0.50
CA VAL A 145 14.65 -20.98 1.78
C VAL A 145 14.33 -19.48 1.63
N ILE A 146 14.83 -18.85 0.55
CA ILE A 146 14.56 -17.41 0.31
C ILE A 146 13.10 -17.20 -0.07
N ARG A 147 12.49 -18.11 -0.83
CA ARG A 147 11.06 -18.04 -1.14
C ARG A 147 10.19 -18.13 0.12
N GLU A 148 10.52 -19.04 1.03
CA GLU A 148 9.79 -19.19 2.29
C GLU A 148 9.92 -17.94 3.17
N ARG A 149 11.13 -17.39 3.32
CA ARG A 149 11.37 -16.12 4.03
C ARG A 149 10.52 -14.99 3.46
N ARG A 150 10.52 -14.81 2.15
CA ARG A 150 9.74 -13.77 1.46
C ARG A 150 8.24 -13.99 1.62
N LYS A 151 7.76 -15.22 1.50
CA LYS A 151 6.36 -15.58 1.73
C LYS A 151 5.92 -15.22 3.15
N ASN A 152 6.72 -15.59 4.15
CA ASN A 152 6.44 -15.27 5.56
C ASN A 152 6.45 -13.76 5.81
N PHE A 153 7.32 -13.00 5.13
CA PHE A 153 7.32 -11.55 5.19
C PHE A 153 6.03 -10.96 4.61
N VAL A 154 5.60 -11.40 3.42
CA VAL A 154 4.39 -10.89 2.75
C VAL A 154 3.13 -11.18 3.56
N GLN A 155 3.06 -12.33 4.22
CA GLN A 155 1.89 -12.72 5.04
C GLN A 155 1.66 -11.82 6.27
N LYS A 156 2.65 -11.05 6.70
CA LYS A 156 2.51 -10.07 7.81
C LYS A 156 1.71 -8.84 7.39
N TRP A 157 1.60 -8.59 6.08
CA TRP A 157 1.00 -7.38 5.53
C TRP A 157 -0.49 -7.57 5.26
N LYS A 158 -1.29 -6.63 5.74
CA LYS A 158 -2.73 -6.57 5.50
C LYS A 158 -3.03 -5.49 4.47
N ASN A 159 -3.66 -5.86 3.37
CA ASN A 159 -4.11 -4.86 2.41
C ASN A 159 -5.28 -4.06 2.99
N ILE A 160 -5.22 -2.73 2.92
CA ILE A 160 -6.31 -1.86 3.35
C ILE A 160 -6.97 -1.11 2.20
N TYR A 161 -6.26 -0.89 1.12
CA TYR A 161 -6.81 -0.30 -0.08
C TYR A 161 -6.19 -0.95 -1.31
N PHE A 162 -7.04 -1.38 -2.21
CA PHE A 162 -6.63 -1.96 -3.49
C PHE A 162 -7.57 -1.49 -4.59
N LEU A 163 -7.01 -0.99 -5.70
CA LEU A 163 -7.78 -0.65 -6.88
C LEU A 163 -6.95 -0.97 -8.13
N GLN A 164 -7.46 -1.89 -8.93
CA GLN A 164 -6.81 -2.36 -10.14
C GLN A 164 -7.81 -2.56 -11.27
N PRO A 165 -7.62 -1.93 -12.43
CA PRO A 165 -8.31 -2.33 -13.65
C PRO A 165 -7.76 -3.69 -14.10
N ILE A 166 -8.68 -4.53 -14.55
CA ILE A 166 -8.38 -5.85 -15.13
C ILE A 166 -9.08 -5.97 -16.48
N ASN A 167 -8.75 -7.00 -17.25
CA ASN A 167 -9.41 -7.19 -18.54
C ASN A 167 -10.93 -7.35 -18.34
N LYS A 168 -11.71 -6.43 -18.94
CA LYS A 168 -13.18 -6.34 -18.86
C LYS A 168 -13.75 -6.11 -17.44
N GLY A 169 -12.95 -5.53 -16.52
CA GLY A 169 -13.44 -5.29 -15.18
C GLY A 169 -12.51 -4.48 -14.29
N ALA A 170 -12.76 -4.52 -13.00
CA ALA A 170 -11.90 -3.95 -11.97
C ALA A 170 -12.03 -4.74 -10.66
N LEU A 171 -10.93 -4.84 -9.92
CA LEU A 171 -10.91 -5.38 -8.56
C LEU A 171 -10.64 -4.24 -7.58
N MET A 172 -11.44 -4.17 -6.51
CA MET A 172 -11.34 -3.14 -5.48
C MET A 172 -11.42 -3.74 -4.08
N HIS A 173 -10.67 -3.17 -3.15
CA HIS A 173 -10.81 -3.44 -1.73
C HIS A 173 -10.69 -2.14 -0.94
N ILE A 174 -11.57 -1.95 0.04
CA ILE A 174 -11.55 -0.85 1.01
C ILE A 174 -11.79 -1.45 2.39
N TYR A 175 -10.75 -1.48 3.22
CA TYR A 175 -10.81 -2.01 4.59
C TYR A 175 -11.82 -1.20 5.44
N PRO A 176 -12.64 -1.83 6.30
CA PRO A 176 -12.64 -3.27 6.65
C PRO A 176 -13.56 -4.14 5.78
N ASN A 177 -14.04 -3.66 4.64
CA ASN A 177 -14.99 -4.38 3.79
C ASN A 177 -14.29 -5.51 3.02
N ASN A 178 -15.10 -6.30 2.31
CA ASN A 178 -14.65 -7.38 1.46
C ASN A 178 -14.08 -6.89 0.12
N TRP A 179 -13.47 -7.79 -0.65
CA TRP A 179 -12.99 -7.56 -2.01
C TRP A 179 -14.15 -7.54 -2.99
N LEU A 180 -14.19 -6.56 -3.87
CA LEU A 180 -15.29 -6.32 -4.79
C LEU A 180 -14.82 -6.47 -6.23
N LEU A 181 -15.47 -7.35 -6.98
CA LEU A 181 -15.27 -7.53 -8.41
C LEU A 181 -16.33 -6.77 -9.19
N PHE A 182 -15.88 -5.96 -10.14
CA PHE A 182 -16.74 -5.24 -11.08
C PHE A 182 -16.46 -5.74 -12.50
N LYS A 183 -17.52 -5.88 -13.28
CA LYS A 183 -17.48 -6.17 -14.72
C LYS A 183 -17.74 -4.90 -15.52
N GLU A 184 -16.98 -4.71 -16.59
CA GLU A 184 -17.25 -3.63 -17.55
C GLU A 184 -18.33 -4.08 -18.56
N GLU A 185 -19.45 -3.40 -18.59
CA GLU A 185 -20.55 -3.58 -19.54
C GLU A 185 -20.95 -2.21 -20.11
N ASN A 186 -20.91 -2.05 -21.44
CA ASN A 186 -21.27 -0.80 -22.12
C ASN A 186 -20.51 0.43 -21.55
N LYS A 187 -19.21 0.31 -21.31
CA LYS A 187 -18.35 1.35 -20.71
C LYS A 187 -18.77 1.78 -19.29
N LYS A 188 -19.51 0.93 -18.59
CA LYS A 188 -19.87 1.12 -17.19
C LYS A 188 -19.39 -0.08 -16.37
N TYR A 189 -18.93 0.19 -15.15
CA TYR A 189 -18.59 -0.86 -14.22
C TYR A 189 -19.78 -1.22 -13.36
N ILE A 190 -20.15 -2.50 -13.37
CA ILE A 190 -21.29 -3.05 -12.64
C ILE A 190 -20.72 -4.03 -11.59
N PHE A 191 -21.15 -3.87 -10.33
CA PHE A 191 -20.78 -4.82 -9.26
C PHE A 191 -21.22 -6.24 -9.66
N LYS A 192 -20.29 -7.18 -9.52
CA LYS A 192 -20.49 -8.57 -9.91
C LYS A 192 -20.47 -9.52 -8.75
N LYS A 193 -19.42 -9.44 -7.91
CA LYS A 193 -19.22 -10.40 -6.81
C LYS A 193 -18.36 -9.81 -5.70
N GLU A 194 -18.56 -10.35 -4.51
CA GLU A 194 -17.82 -10.05 -3.29
C GLU A 194 -17.04 -11.28 -2.83
N PHE A 195 -15.83 -11.08 -2.28
CA PHE A 195 -14.96 -12.12 -1.75
C PHE A 195 -14.40 -11.69 -0.39
N GLU A 196 -14.31 -12.60 0.56
CA GLU A 196 -13.76 -12.35 1.89
C GLU A 196 -12.23 -12.12 1.88
N SER A 197 -11.54 -12.71 0.90
CA SER A 197 -10.09 -12.54 0.69
C SER A 197 -9.80 -12.18 -0.76
N LYS A 198 -8.57 -11.69 -1.03
CA LYS A 198 -8.12 -11.37 -2.39
C LYS A 198 -8.29 -12.60 -3.29
N PRO A 199 -9.15 -12.53 -4.31
CA PRO A 199 -9.29 -13.63 -5.27
C PRO A 199 -8.04 -13.75 -6.13
N ASP A 200 -7.67 -14.97 -6.51
CA ASP A 200 -6.64 -15.21 -7.50
C ASP A 200 -7.15 -14.89 -8.93
N ASN A 201 -6.22 -14.86 -9.88
CA ASN A 201 -6.52 -14.49 -11.27
C ASN A 201 -7.51 -15.45 -11.93
N GLU A 202 -7.47 -16.74 -11.61
CA GLU A 202 -8.38 -17.75 -12.15
C GLU A 202 -9.80 -17.51 -11.63
N THR A 203 -9.94 -17.32 -10.32
CA THR A 203 -11.23 -16.97 -9.69
C THR A 203 -11.82 -15.68 -10.26
N VAL A 204 -10.99 -14.66 -10.49
CA VAL A 204 -11.44 -13.41 -11.13
C VAL A 204 -11.94 -13.67 -12.53
N PHE A 205 -11.18 -14.41 -13.34
CA PHE A 205 -11.52 -14.69 -14.74
C PHE A 205 -12.83 -15.46 -14.89
N VAL A 206 -13.06 -16.47 -14.05
CA VAL A 206 -14.29 -17.29 -14.08
C VAL A 206 -15.53 -16.49 -13.66
N ASN A 207 -15.38 -15.40 -12.89
CA ASN A 207 -16.50 -14.60 -12.38
C ASN A 207 -16.76 -13.30 -13.18
N LEU A 208 -15.98 -13.01 -14.23
CA LEU A 208 -16.23 -11.91 -15.18
C LEU A 208 -17.06 -12.35 -16.37
#